data_f1d91cdd0e007d2c6248ee074b2ebf04
#
_entry.id   f1d91cdd0e007d2c6248ee074b2ebf04
#
_cell.length_a   1.000
_cell.length_b   1.000
_cell.length_c   1.000
_cell.angle_alpha   90.00
_cell.angle_beta   90.00
_cell.angle_gamma   90.00
#
_symmetry.space_group_name_H-M   'P 1'
#
loop_
_entity.id
_entity.type
_entity.pdbx_description
1 polymer ?
#
loop_
_entity_poly.entity_id
_entity_poly.type
_entity_poly.pdbx_seq_one_letter_code
_entity_poly.pdbx_strand_id
1 'polypeptide(L)'
;MTMIRIGTRTSNLALWQANSVQLLLEQHGFQTQIVEIISDGDRSLSSNLSDQLGQFVTSVDDQLVNGGIDIAVHSSKDVPVEYHDSVTCLAYLERGSTNDIILFKNSTNDQNLSQVLNHSSVSSLEQVLSVIPEGGKLGTSAVRRQSFFLAHRNDVLPLAMRGRVETRIQKLIDGVVDAVILAEAGLQRLNDINSLKSEALGLGAHRIPPIHWPTAPGQGAICVHCASDRIDELSKIRDILNHEQTEIDISIEKDLLKKLGGGCQFPVGIESSMGKVSGLIAPQNWREIFASGRDYKLREITENYDVMNLKFDTIEDSPNRIKSGPKIISTLNSDRMQNSLSNIGIPV
;
A
#
# COMPACT_ATOMS: atom_id res chain seq x y z
N MET A 1 14.97 31.60 14.41
CA MET A 1 14.43 30.73 13.36
C MET A 1 13.02 30.36 13.74
N THR A 2 12.09 30.43 12.82
CA THR A 2 10.69 30.04 13.06
C THR A 2 10.65 28.54 13.24
N MET A 3 9.90 28.03 14.24
CA MET A 3 9.70 26.61 14.48
C MET A 3 8.88 25.99 13.36
N ILE A 4 9.30 24.88 12.78
CA ILE A 4 8.59 24.14 11.73
C ILE A 4 7.62 23.14 12.38
N ARG A 5 6.32 23.30 12.13
CA ARG A 5 5.27 22.39 12.60
C ARG A 5 5.06 21.30 11.58
N ILE A 6 5.32 20.05 12.00
CA ILE A 6 5.26 18.84 11.17
C ILE A 6 3.97 18.11 11.49
N GLY A 7 3.00 18.14 10.58
CA GLY A 7 1.72 17.45 10.73
C GLY A 7 1.83 15.97 10.36
N THR A 8 1.20 15.12 11.16
CA THR A 8 1.13 13.67 10.90
C THR A 8 -0.07 13.04 11.61
N ARG A 9 -0.41 11.80 11.22
CA ARG A 9 -1.41 10.99 11.90
C ARG A 9 -0.86 10.37 13.18
N THR A 10 -1.77 9.87 14.05
CA THR A 10 -1.46 9.33 15.38
C THR A 10 -1.00 7.86 15.40
N SER A 11 -0.84 7.19 14.24
CA SER A 11 -0.36 5.80 14.23
C SER A 11 1.15 5.72 14.42
N ASN A 12 1.66 4.64 15.06
CA ASN A 12 3.08 4.42 15.26
C ASN A 12 3.89 4.55 13.97
N LEU A 13 3.34 4.02 12.85
CA LEU A 13 3.99 4.13 11.54
C LEU A 13 4.05 5.57 11.02
N ALA A 14 2.98 6.36 11.21
CA ALA A 14 2.95 7.76 10.79
C ALA A 14 3.89 8.61 11.66
N LEU A 15 3.91 8.38 12.96
CA LEU A 15 4.84 9.03 13.87
C LEU A 15 6.30 8.69 13.54
N TRP A 16 6.62 7.45 13.21
CA TRP A 16 7.95 7.07 12.75
C TRP A 16 8.37 7.90 11.52
N GLN A 17 7.47 8.06 10.56
CA GLN A 17 7.73 8.83 9.34
C GLN A 17 7.95 10.32 9.65
N ALA A 18 7.13 10.91 10.51
CA ALA A 18 7.28 12.31 10.94
C ALA A 18 8.55 12.53 11.76
N ASN A 19 8.90 11.61 12.66
CA ASN A 19 10.15 11.65 13.43
C ASN A 19 11.39 11.57 12.52
N SER A 20 11.32 10.81 11.41
CA SER A 20 12.42 10.75 10.44
C SER A 20 12.62 12.10 9.75
N VAL A 21 11.54 12.80 9.38
CA VAL A 21 11.60 14.17 8.84
C VAL A 21 12.12 15.15 9.89
N GLN A 22 11.61 15.07 11.11
CA GLN A 22 12.04 15.89 12.24
C GLN A 22 13.55 15.78 12.47
N LEU A 23 14.05 14.54 12.58
CA LEU A 23 15.48 14.27 12.82
C LEU A 23 16.37 14.90 11.75
N LEU A 24 16.02 14.76 10.47
CA LEU A 24 16.76 15.34 9.36
C LEU A 24 16.80 16.88 9.44
N LEU A 25 15.68 17.52 9.74
CA LEU A 25 15.60 18.97 9.87
C LEU A 25 16.39 19.49 11.08
N GLU A 26 16.29 18.81 12.23
CA GLU A 26 17.02 19.18 13.46
C GLU A 26 18.52 19.03 13.30
N GLN A 27 19.01 18.02 12.58
CA GLN A 27 20.42 17.86 12.22
C GLN A 27 20.96 19.02 11.39
N HIS A 28 20.08 19.73 10.66
CA HIS A 28 20.42 20.93 9.89
C HIS A 28 20.06 22.24 10.59
N GLY A 29 19.80 22.18 11.91
CA GLY A 29 19.62 23.36 12.76
C GLY A 29 18.23 23.99 12.75
N PHE A 30 17.22 23.31 12.17
CA PHE A 30 15.84 23.76 12.29
C PHE A 30 15.26 23.38 13.66
N GLN A 31 14.42 24.27 14.21
CA GLN A 31 13.58 23.90 15.35
C GLN A 31 12.28 23.31 14.80
N THR A 32 11.85 22.18 15.35
CA THR A 32 10.69 21.46 14.85
C THR A 32 9.71 21.06 15.96
N GLN A 33 8.45 20.89 15.60
CA GLN A 33 7.41 20.38 16.48
C GLN A 33 6.51 19.43 15.71
N ILE A 34 6.30 18.20 16.21
CA ILE A 34 5.31 17.27 15.65
C ILE A 34 3.93 17.68 16.14
N VAL A 35 2.97 17.74 15.20
CA VAL A 35 1.55 18.01 15.45
C VAL A 35 0.77 16.77 15.01
N GLU A 36 0.24 16.05 16.00
CA GLU A 36 -0.59 14.87 15.75
C GLU A 36 -2.02 15.27 15.39
N ILE A 37 -2.50 14.75 14.24
CA ILE A 37 -3.82 15.05 13.70
C ILE A 37 -4.64 13.76 13.68
N ILE A 38 -5.80 13.78 14.35
CA ILE A 38 -6.74 12.66 14.34
C ILE A 38 -7.57 12.76 13.06
N SER A 39 -7.36 11.85 12.13
CA SER A 39 -8.13 11.82 10.88
C SER A 39 -9.54 11.25 11.11
N ASP A 40 -10.50 11.68 10.29
CA ASP A 40 -11.86 11.13 10.31
C ASP A 40 -11.88 9.64 9.97
N GLY A 41 -10.94 9.17 9.15
CA GLY A 41 -10.72 7.75 8.89
C GLY A 41 -10.26 6.95 10.10
N ASP A 42 -9.61 7.59 11.09
CA ASP A 42 -9.24 6.94 12.36
C ASP A 42 -10.45 6.86 13.33
N ARG A 43 -11.46 7.73 13.16
CA ARG A 43 -12.68 7.78 13.99
C ARG A 43 -13.79 6.85 13.48
N SER A 44 -13.92 6.65 12.17
CA SER A 44 -15.01 5.90 11.57
C SER A 44 -14.60 4.50 11.14
N LEU A 45 -14.95 3.49 11.93
CA LEU A 45 -14.83 2.08 11.56
C LEU A 45 -15.94 1.60 10.59
N SER A 46 -16.94 2.46 10.28
CA SER A 46 -18.21 2.09 9.65
C SER A 46 -18.44 2.66 8.24
N SER A 47 -17.57 3.54 7.72
CA SER A 47 -17.76 4.12 6.39
C SER A 47 -17.25 3.22 5.25
N ASN A 48 -17.83 3.36 4.04
CA ASN A 48 -17.46 2.59 2.85
C ASN A 48 -15.99 2.81 2.45
N LEU A 49 -15.32 1.77 1.92
CA LEU A 49 -13.91 1.81 1.50
C LEU A 49 -13.63 2.88 0.44
N SER A 50 -14.60 3.12 -0.46
CA SER A 50 -14.49 4.12 -1.53
C SER A 50 -14.41 5.54 -1.00
N ASP A 51 -15.11 5.83 0.08
CA ASP A 51 -15.25 7.19 0.62
C ASP A 51 -14.07 7.58 1.53
N GLN A 52 -13.26 6.59 1.95
CA GLN A 52 -12.11 6.80 2.87
C GLN A 52 -10.77 7.00 2.17
N LEU A 53 -10.68 6.66 0.87
CA LEU A 53 -9.45 6.85 0.11
C LEU A 53 -9.20 8.35 -0.08
N GLY A 54 -8.11 8.80 0.49
CA GLY A 54 -7.77 10.22 0.55
C GLY A 54 -8.15 10.91 1.87
N GLN A 55 -9.19 10.49 2.60
CA GLN A 55 -9.59 11.13 3.87
C GLN A 55 -8.45 11.17 4.91
N PHE A 56 -7.56 10.17 4.88
CA PHE A 56 -6.39 10.14 5.77
C PHE A 56 -5.35 11.21 5.41
N VAL A 57 -5.22 11.55 4.13
CA VAL A 57 -4.34 12.59 3.62
C VAL A 57 -5.02 13.94 3.79
N THR A 58 -6.26 14.07 3.37
CA THR A 58 -7.05 15.31 3.38
C THR A 58 -7.09 15.95 4.76
N SER A 59 -7.38 15.20 5.83
CA SER A 59 -7.47 15.77 7.18
C SER A 59 -6.15 16.39 7.68
N VAL A 60 -5.00 15.88 7.23
CA VAL A 60 -3.69 16.46 7.56
C VAL A 60 -3.40 17.65 6.64
N ASP A 61 -3.68 17.51 5.34
CA ASP A 61 -3.47 18.57 4.35
C ASP A 61 -4.37 19.79 4.58
N ASP A 62 -5.58 19.61 5.11
CA ASP A 62 -6.46 20.71 5.55
C ASP A 62 -5.77 21.62 6.60
N GLN A 63 -4.92 21.04 7.45
CA GLN A 63 -4.14 21.82 8.41
C GLN A 63 -3.02 22.65 7.74
N LEU A 64 -2.50 22.22 6.57
CA LEU A 64 -1.60 23.07 5.77
C LEU A 64 -2.32 24.30 5.25
N VAL A 65 -3.47 24.09 4.62
CA VAL A 65 -4.29 25.17 4.04
C VAL A 65 -4.76 26.16 5.09
N ASN A 66 -5.09 25.65 6.29
CA ASN A 66 -5.55 26.48 7.42
C ASN A 66 -4.39 27.08 8.24
N GLY A 67 -3.12 26.86 7.87
CA GLY A 67 -1.96 27.39 8.58
C GLY A 67 -1.74 26.78 9.99
N GLY A 68 -2.34 25.64 10.27
CA GLY A 68 -2.14 24.89 11.52
C GLY A 68 -0.80 24.17 11.60
N ILE A 69 -0.25 23.78 10.46
CA ILE A 69 1.06 23.14 10.30
C ILE A 69 1.80 23.78 9.11
N ASP A 70 3.11 23.55 9.03
CA ASP A 70 3.96 24.08 7.95
C ASP A 70 4.26 23.04 6.87
N ILE A 71 4.41 21.79 7.28
CA ILE A 71 4.59 20.62 6.40
C ILE A 71 3.77 19.44 6.91
N ALA A 72 3.30 18.60 5.99
CA ALA A 72 2.58 17.36 6.30
C ALA A 72 3.34 16.14 5.80
N VAL A 73 3.39 15.06 6.60
CA VAL A 73 4.15 13.84 6.29
C VAL A 73 3.20 12.69 6.00
N HIS A 74 3.37 12.06 4.82
CA HIS A 74 2.53 10.97 4.35
C HIS A 74 3.33 9.80 3.79
N SER A 75 2.74 8.60 3.82
CA SER A 75 3.15 7.50 2.95
C SER A 75 2.73 7.82 1.51
N SER A 76 3.66 7.92 0.58
CA SER A 76 3.40 8.38 -0.80
C SER A 76 2.34 7.56 -1.55
N LYS A 77 2.25 6.24 -1.28
CA LYS A 77 1.23 5.36 -1.88
C LYS A 77 -0.21 5.65 -1.44
N ASP A 78 -0.38 6.32 -0.31
CA ASP A 78 -1.69 6.64 0.26
C ASP A 78 -2.19 8.02 -0.23
N VAL A 79 -1.30 8.82 -0.85
CA VAL A 79 -1.61 10.10 -1.46
C VAL A 79 -2.26 9.88 -2.83
N PRO A 80 -3.47 10.42 -3.07
CA PRO A 80 -4.12 10.36 -4.38
C PRO A 80 -3.23 10.92 -5.50
N VAL A 81 -3.50 10.49 -6.74
CA VAL A 81 -2.81 11.03 -7.92
C VAL A 81 -3.18 12.50 -8.14
N GLU A 82 -4.42 12.85 -7.82
CA GLU A 82 -4.93 14.22 -7.86
C GLU A 82 -5.35 14.61 -6.44
N TYR A 83 -4.84 15.71 -5.96
CA TYR A 83 -5.17 16.30 -4.67
C TYR A 83 -5.38 17.81 -4.81
N HIS A 84 -5.74 18.48 -3.73
CA HIS A 84 -6.18 19.86 -3.73
C HIS A 84 -5.12 20.83 -4.31
N ASP A 85 -5.51 21.75 -5.18
CA ASP A 85 -4.61 22.70 -5.87
C ASP A 85 -3.80 23.59 -4.90
N SER A 86 -4.31 23.79 -3.67
CA SER A 86 -3.63 24.57 -2.63
C SER A 86 -2.53 23.79 -1.89
N VAL A 87 -2.31 22.51 -2.24
CA VAL A 87 -1.29 21.65 -1.62
C VAL A 87 -0.38 21.09 -2.68
N THR A 88 0.91 21.03 -2.40
CA THR A 88 1.91 20.45 -3.30
C THR A 88 2.87 19.53 -2.55
N CYS A 89 3.47 18.58 -3.27
CA CYS A 89 4.56 17.77 -2.74
C CYS A 89 5.83 18.60 -2.72
N LEU A 90 6.35 18.87 -1.53
CA LEU A 90 7.60 19.61 -1.32
C LEU A 90 8.81 18.71 -1.56
N ALA A 91 8.79 17.48 -1.04
CA ALA A 91 9.94 16.58 -1.05
C ALA A 91 9.54 15.11 -0.93
N TYR A 92 10.42 14.23 -1.38
CA TYR A 92 10.42 12.80 -1.10
C TYR A 92 11.69 12.41 -0.37
N LEU A 93 11.57 11.69 0.74
CA LEU A 93 12.73 11.10 1.41
C LEU A 93 13.26 9.91 0.59
N GLU A 94 14.50 9.49 0.89
CA GLU A 94 15.05 8.27 0.32
C GLU A 94 14.07 7.10 0.47
N ARG A 95 13.85 6.37 -0.63
CA ARG A 95 12.85 5.31 -0.71
C ARG A 95 13.28 4.08 0.08
N GLY A 96 12.46 3.62 1.01
CA GLY A 96 12.63 2.32 1.64
C GLY A 96 12.19 1.17 0.73
N SER A 97 12.18 -0.07 1.25
CA SER A 97 11.79 -1.25 0.50
C SER A 97 10.43 -1.09 -0.19
N THR A 98 10.38 -1.48 -1.46
CA THR A 98 9.16 -1.51 -2.29
C THR A 98 8.39 -2.81 -2.15
N ASN A 99 9.00 -3.87 -1.59
CA ASN A 99 8.44 -5.21 -1.56
C ASN A 99 7.17 -5.32 -0.72
N ASP A 100 6.37 -6.31 -1.06
CA ASP A 100 5.35 -6.86 -0.18
C ASP A 100 5.88 -8.12 0.54
N ILE A 101 5.42 -8.32 1.76
CA ILE A 101 5.66 -9.54 2.54
C ILE A 101 4.30 -10.19 2.81
N ILE A 102 4.20 -11.50 2.59
CA ILE A 102 3.10 -12.31 3.07
C ILE A 102 3.48 -12.90 4.43
N LEU A 103 2.60 -12.70 5.43
CA LEU A 103 2.72 -13.29 6.77
C LEU A 103 1.67 -14.37 6.95
N PHE A 104 2.05 -15.45 7.64
CA PHE A 104 1.20 -16.60 7.90
C PHE A 104 1.59 -17.28 9.23
N LYS A 105 0.76 -18.15 9.75
CA LYS A 105 1.14 -18.95 10.93
C LYS A 105 2.28 -19.90 10.55
N ASN A 106 3.40 -19.79 11.27
CA ASN A 106 4.63 -20.49 10.93
C ASN A 106 4.45 -22.02 11.01
N SER A 107 4.92 -22.72 9.99
CA SER A 107 5.28 -24.13 10.05
C SER A 107 6.79 -24.25 10.33
N THR A 108 7.24 -25.34 10.92
CA THR A 108 8.58 -25.53 11.49
C THR A 108 9.78 -25.31 10.52
N ASN A 109 9.54 -25.14 9.24
CA ASN A 109 10.58 -25.03 8.20
C ASN A 109 10.65 -23.66 7.49
N ASP A 110 9.75 -22.71 7.79
CA ASP A 110 9.73 -21.41 7.12
C ASP A 110 10.56 -20.38 7.88
N GLN A 111 11.07 -19.38 7.15
CA GLN A 111 11.66 -18.20 7.76
C GLN A 111 10.59 -17.43 8.52
N ASN A 112 10.95 -16.89 9.69
CA ASN A 112 10.06 -15.98 10.40
C ASN A 112 10.27 -14.53 9.97
N LEU A 113 9.33 -13.65 10.37
CA LEU A 113 9.37 -12.24 9.99
C LEU A 113 10.68 -11.56 10.41
N SER A 114 11.19 -11.85 11.63
CA SER A 114 12.46 -11.28 12.08
C SER A 114 13.62 -11.65 11.15
N GLN A 115 13.68 -12.89 10.69
CA GLN A 115 14.72 -13.33 9.75
C GLN A 115 14.56 -12.66 8.39
N VAL A 116 13.32 -12.57 7.85
CA VAL A 116 13.05 -11.93 6.55
C VAL A 116 13.41 -10.44 6.57
N LEU A 117 13.14 -9.73 7.67
CA LEU A 117 13.49 -8.30 7.78
C LEU A 117 15.00 -8.07 7.85
N ASN A 118 15.77 -9.05 8.35
CA ASN A 118 17.23 -8.95 8.50
C ASN A 118 18.02 -9.50 7.30
N HIS A 119 17.36 -10.16 6.34
CA HIS A 119 17.99 -10.75 5.16
C HIS A 119 17.31 -10.27 3.88
N SER A 120 18.07 -10.17 2.78
CA SER A 120 17.57 -9.72 1.47
C SER A 120 17.00 -10.83 0.58
N SER A 121 16.85 -12.06 1.11
CA SER A 121 16.34 -13.19 0.33
C SER A 121 14.89 -12.96 -0.13
N VAL A 122 14.60 -13.31 -1.39
CA VAL A 122 13.27 -13.29 -1.98
C VAL A 122 12.81 -14.73 -2.16
N SER A 123 11.58 -15.03 -1.79
CA SER A 123 10.99 -16.36 -1.94
C SER A 123 10.53 -16.61 -3.37
N SER A 124 10.37 -17.87 -3.78
CA SER A 124 9.72 -18.17 -5.04
C SER A 124 8.22 -17.86 -4.99
N LEU A 125 7.61 -17.61 -6.15
CA LEU A 125 6.16 -17.38 -6.21
C LEU A 125 5.39 -18.61 -5.67
N GLU A 126 5.87 -19.82 -5.93
CA GLU A 126 5.29 -21.06 -5.43
C GLU A 126 5.27 -21.10 -3.89
N GLN A 127 6.39 -20.75 -3.24
CA GLN A 127 6.43 -20.63 -1.78
C GLN A 127 5.40 -19.64 -1.25
N VAL A 128 5.31 -18.46 -1.88
CA VAL A 128 4.32 -17.42 -1.50
C VAL A 128 2.89 -17.92 -1.63
N LEU A 129 2.58 -18.64 -2.71
CA LEU A 129 1.22 -19.12 -2.97
C LEU A 129 0.83 -20.33 -2.11
N SER A 130 1.78 -21.13 -1.68
CA SER A 130 1.53 -22.36 -0.92
C SER A 130 1.20 -22.13 0.56
N VAL A 131 1.44 -20.92 1.10
CA VAL A 131 1.22 -20.64 2.54
C VAL A 131 -0.25 -20.61 2.94
N ILE A 132 -1.16 -20.46 1.98
CA ILE A 132 -2.61 -20.46 2.21
C ILE A 132 -3.16 -21.83 1.81
N PRO A 133 -3.84 -22.56 2.72
CA PRO A 133 -4.47 -23.82 2.38
C PRO A 133 -5.55 -23.64 1.29
N GLU A 134 -5.97 -24.75 0.67
CA GLU A 134 -7.08 -24.72 -0.29
C GLU A 134 -8.36 -24.16 0.36
N GLY A 135 -9.01 -23.20 -0.31
CA GLY A 135 -10.18 -22.51 0.24
C GLY A 135 -9.89 -21.57 1.41
N GLY A 136 -8.60 -21.34 1.75
CA GLY A 136 -8.20 -20.49 2.86
C GLY A 136 -8.41 -19.00 2.61
N LYS A 137 -8.10 -18.18 3.61
CA LYS A 137 -8.46 -16.75 3.67
C LYS A 137 -7.23 -15.85 3.58
N LEU A 138 -7.23 -14.93 2.60
CA LEU A 138 -6.21 -13.89 2.46
C LEU A 138 -6.71 -12.56 3.00
N GLY A 139 -6.07 -12.05 4.04
CA GLY A 139 -6.38 -10.75 4.63
C GLY A 139 -5.70 -9.59 3.90
N THR A 140 -6.45 -8.87 3.05
CA THR A 140 -5.99 -7.62 2.45
C THR A 140 -7.15 -6.81 1.89
N SER A 141 -7.09 -5.46 2.03
CA SER A 141 -8.05 -4.54 1.37
C SER A 141 -7.47 -3.92 0.10
N ALA A 142 -6.19 -4.14 -0.19
CA ALA A 142 -5.56 -3.57 -1.38
C ALA A 142 -6.00 -4.34 -2.64
N VAL A 143 -6.66 -3.63 -3.55
CA VAL A 143 -7.19 -4.20 -4.81
C VAL A 143 -6.10 -4.89 -5.61
N ARG A 144 -4.93 -4.27 -5.74
CA ARG A 144 -3.76 -4.86 -6.39
C ARG A 144 -3.41 -6.22 -5.78
N ARG A 145 -3.27 -6.30 -4.44
CA ARG A 145 -2.89 -7.54 -3.75
C ARG A 145 -3.92 -8.63 -3.90
N GLN A 146 -5.22 -8.27 -3.83
CA GLN A 146 -6.30 -9.21 -4.09
C GLN A 146 -6.22 -9.75 -5.52
N SER A 147 -6.26 -8.86 -6.51
CA SER A 147 -6.31 -9.25 -7.92
C SER A 147 -5.08 -10.04 -8.35
N PHE A 148 -3.89 -9.71 -7.83
CA PHE A 148 -2.67 -10.44 -8.19
C PHE A 148 -2.66 -11.84 -7.57
N PHE A 149 -3.03 -11.96 -6.29
CA PHE A 149 -3.06 -13.27 -5.63
C PHE A 149 -4.10 -14.20 -6.29
N LEU A 150 -5.30 -13.68 -6.54
CA LEU A 150 -6.38 -14.45 -7.13
C LEU A 150 -6.17 -14.82 -8.60
N ALA A 151 -5.31 -14.12 -9.32
CA ALA A 151 -4.87 -14.53 -10.65
C ALA A 151 -4.10 -15.88 -10.65
N HIS A 152 -3.51 -16.25 -9.52
CA HIS A 152 -2.75 -17.49 -9.33
C HIS A 152 -3.51 -18.53 -8.49
N ARG A 153 -4.38 -18.08 -7.57
CA ARG A 153 -5.08 -18.92 -6.59
C ARG A 153 -6.55 -18.49 -6.47
N ASN A 154 -7.36 -18.92 -7.44
CA ASN A 154 -8.80 -18.59 -7.50
C ASN A 154 -9.67 -19.34 -6.47
N ASP A 155 -9.07 -20.25 -5.70
CA ASP A 155 -9.69 -20.98 -4.60
C ASP A 155 -9.64 -20.20 -3.26
N VAL A 156 -8.81 -19.15 -3.16
CA VAL A 156 -8.59 -18.40 -1.92
C VAL A 156 -9.65 -17.30 -1.76
N LEU A 157 -10.16 -17.14 -0.54
CA LEU A 157 -11.13 -16.10 -0.20
C LEU A 157 -10.44 -14.81 0.28
N PRO A 158 -10.50 -13.70 -0.48
CA PRO A 158 -9.95 -12.42 -0.03
C PRO A 158 -10.89 -11.79 1.01
N LEU A 159 -10.34 -11.45 2.18
CA LEU A 159 -11.06 -10.73 3.23
C LEU A 159 -10.51 -9.32 3.42
N ALA A 160 -11.42 -8.34 3.46
CA ALA A 160 -11.06 -6.96 3.71
C ALA A 160 -10.48 -6.78 5.13
N MET A 161 -9.27 -6.19 5.20
CA MET A 161 -8.56 -5.96 6.45
C MET A 161 -8.41 -4.46 6.71
N ARG A 162 -9.01 -3.97 7.78
CA ARG A 162 -8.92 -2.58 8.23
C ARG A 162 -8.12 -2.47 9.52
N GLY A 163 -7.68 -1.25 9.82
CA GLY A 163 -6.91 -0.92 11.01
C GLY A 163 -5.42 -0.76 10.72
N ARG A 164 -4.68 -0.41 11.77
CA ARG A 164 -3.22 -0.27 11.78
C ARG A 164 -2.56 -1.60 11.40
N VAL A 165 -1.31 -1.57 11.02
CA VAL A 165 -0.53 -2.78 10.65
C VAL A 165 -0.59 -3.81 11.77
N GLU A 166 -0.35 -3.38 13.01
CA GLU A 166 -0.36 -4.23 14.20
C GLU A 166 -1.73 -4.91 14.41
N THR A 167 -2.84 -4.19 14.14
CA THR A 167 -4.20 -4.76 14.22
C THR A 167 -4.43 -5.84 13.17
N ARG A 168 -3.88 -5.65 11.96
CA ARG A 168 -3.97 -6.66 10.89
C ARG A 168 -3.16 -7.91 11.21
N ILE A 169 -1.97 -7.74 11.78
CA ILE A 169 -1.14 -8.85 12.28
C ILE A 169 -1.88 -9.59 13.39
N GLN A 170 -2.49 -8.87 14.34
CA GLN A 170 -3.25 -9.49 15.41
C GLN A 170 -4.40 -10.37 14.88
N LYS A 171 -5.11 -9.92 13.85
CA LYS A 171 -6.17 -10.73 13.21
C LYS A 171 -5.65 -12.03 12.58
N LEU A 172 -4.41 -12.04 12.05
CA LEU A 172 -3.75 -13.27 11.60
C LEU A 172 -3.44 -14.19 12.78
N ILE A 173 -2.88 -13.64 13.86
CA ILE A 173 -2.58 -14.39 15.09
C ILE A 173 -3.86 -15.01 15.66
N ASP A 174 -4.95 -14.25 15.70
CA ASP A 174 -6.26 -14.69 16.17
C ASP A 174 -6.94 -15.72 15.24
N GLY A 175 -6.36 -15.99 14.06
CA GLY A 175 -6.89 -16.95 13.09
C GLY A 175 -8.12 -16.49 12.32
N VAL A 176 -8.35 -15.18 12.24
CA VAL A 176 -9.42 -14.59 11.41
C VAL A 176 -9.14 -14.83 9.92
N VAL A 177 -7.87 -14.82 9.55
CA VAL A 177 -7.34 -15.11 8.21
C VAL A 177 -6.14 -16.06 8.32
N ASP A 178 -5.81 -16.73 7.22
CA ASP A 178 -4.69 -17.67 7.15
C ASP A 178 -3.38 -16.98 6.76
N ALA A 179 -3.47 -15.88 6.01
CA ALA A 179 -2.33 -15.03 5.68
C ALA A 179 -2.74 -13.56 5.52
N VAL A 180 -1.76 -12.64 5.66
CA VAL A 180 -1.90 -11.21 5.36
C VAL A 180 -0.75 -10.74 4.48
N ILE A 181 -1.01 -9.81 3.54
CA ILE A 181 0.04 -9.17 2.74
C ILE A 181 0.21 -7.73 3.20
N LEU A 182 1.44 -7.39 3.60
CA LEU A 182 1.82 -6.07 4.12
C LEU A 182 3.04 -5.53 3.36
N ALA A 183 3.20 -4.20 3.33
CA ALA A 183 4.39 -3.58 2.75
C ALA A 183 5.59 -3.75 3.69
N GLU A 184 6.71 -4.23 3.18
CA GLU A 184 7.94 -4.45 3.94
C GLU A 184 8.42 -3.17 4.64
N ALA A 185 8.44 -2.02 3.95
CA ALA A 185 8.84 -0.76 4.56
C ALA A 185 8.04 -0.41 5.83
N GLY A 186 6.74 -0.74 5.85
CA GLY A 186 5.92 -0.54 7.05
C GLY A 186 6.30 -1.46 8.20
N LEU A 187 6.64 -2.71 7.90
CA LEU A 187 7.10 -3.69 8.89
C LEU A 187 8.47 -3.33 9.44
N GLN A 188 9.41 -2.92 8.59
CA GLN A 188 10.74 -2.46 9.01
C GLN A 188 10.64 -1.26 9.95
N ARG A 189 9.89 -0.21 9.57
CA ARG A 189 9.71 1.00 10.37
C ARG A 189 9.10 0.73 11.74
N LEU A 190 8.13 -0.19 11.82
CA LEU A 190 7.56 -0.60 13.10
C LEU A 190 8.54 -1.46 13.93
N ASN A 191 9.37 -2.26 13.28
CA ASN A 191 10.41 -3.03 13.95
C ASN A 191 11.50 -2.12 14.53
N ASP A 192 11.91 -1.07 13.83
CA ASP A 192 12.92 -0.09 14.28
C ASP A 192 12.55 0.58 15.61
N ILE A 193 11.25 0.76 15.86
CA ILE A 193 10.74 1.34 17.12
C ILE A 193 10.21 0.29 18.10
N ASN A 194 10.53 -0.98 17.88
CA ASN A 194 10.08 -2.10 18.71
C ASN A 194 8.53 -2.15 18.88
N SER A 195 7.77 -1.69 17.89
CA SER A 195 6.31 -1.71 17.90
C SER A 195 5.72 -3.07 17.51
N LEU A 196 6.53 -3.95 16.91
CA LEU A 196 6.14 -5.32 16.60
C LEU A 196 6.43 -6.23 17.81
N LYS A 197 5.39 -6.90 18.31
CA LYS A 197 5.53 -7.87 19.40
C LYS A 197 6.32 -9.10 18.94
N SER A 198 6.94 -9.81 19.89
CA SER A 198 7.71 -11.04 19.63
C SER A 198 6.89 -12.10 18.89
N GLU A 199 5.59 -12.22 19.20
CA GLU A 199 4.67 -13.12 18.52
C GLU A 199 4.51 -12.78 17.03
N ALA A 200 4.44 -11.49 16.68
CA ALA A 200 4.41 -11.04 15.30
C ALA A 200 5.72 -11.34 14.57
N LEU A 201 6.87 -11.13 15.24
CA LEU A 201 8.20 -11.44 14.70
C LEU A 201 8.44 -12.92 14.48
N GLY A 202 7.73 -13.79 15.22
CA GLY A 202 7.76 -15.25 15.09
C GLY A 202 6.86 -15.82 13.98
N LEU A 203 5.99 -15.01 13.34
CA LEU A 203 5.16 -15.46 12.22
C LEU A 203 6.01 -15.87 11.04
N GLY A 204 5.55 -16.88 10.29
CA GLY A 204 6.11 -17.24 8.99
C GLY A 204 6.02 -16.07 8.03
N ALA A 205 7.05 -15.85 7.22
CA ALA A 205 7.10 -14.72 6.32
C ALA A 205 7.82 -15.07 5.01
N HIS A 206 7.26 -14.61 3.90
CA HIS A 206 7.91 -14.64 2.60
C HIS A 206 7.90 -13.25 1.96
N ARG A 207 9.08 -12.79 1.47
CA ARG A 207 9.17 -11.61 0.62
C ARG A 207 8.72 -11.99 -0.77
N ILE A 208 7.68 -11.32 -1.28
CA ILE A 208 7.06 -11.63 -2.57
C ILE A 208 7.99 -11.15 -3.71
N PRO A 209 8.26 -11.99 -4.73
CA PRO A 209 9.18 -11.63 -5.81
C PRO A 209 8.63 -10.47 -6.67
N PRO A 210 9.34 -9.33 -6.76
CA PRO A 210 8.83 -8.11 -7.42
C PRO A 210 8.58 -8.30 -8.92
N ILE A 211 9.32 -9.18 -9.59
CA ILE A 211 9.12 -9.49 -11.02
C ILE A 211 7.71 -10.03 -11.32
N HIS A 212 7.10 -10.76 -10.38
CA HIS A 212 5.74 -11.28 -10.49
C HIS A 212 4.73 -10.44 -9.70
N TRP A 213 5.21 -9.44 -8.97
CA TRP A 213 4.42 -8.69 -8.01
C TRP A 213 4.89 -7.24 -7.87
N PRO A 214 4.84 -6.45 -8.96
CA PRO A 214 5.22 -5.04 -8.89
C PRO A 214 4.43 -4.31 -7.81
N THR A 215 5.08 -3.34 -7.20
CA THR A 215 4.57 -2.63 -6.03
C THR A 215 3.41 -1.68 -6.36
N ALA A 216 2.75 -1.16 -5.34
CA ALA A 216 1.86 -0.02 -5.52
C ALA A 216 2.68 1.24 -5.82
N PRO A 217 2.23 2.12 -6.74
CA PRO A 217 2.88 3.40 -6.98
C PRO A 217 3.13 4.17 -5.68
N GLY A 218 4.35 4.59 -5.46
CA GLY A 218 4.77 5.29 -4.24
C GLY A 218 5.02 4.41 -3.01
N GLN A 219 4.94 3.09 -3.10
CA GLN A 219 5.24 2.22 -1.95
C GLN A 219 6.70 2.36 -1.54
N GLY A 220 6.94 2.38 -0.23
CA GLY A 220 8.27 2.57 0.37
C GLY A 220 8.66 4.04 0.56
N ALA A 221 8.10 4.97 -0.22
CA ALA A 221 8.44 6.38 -0.13
C ALA A 221 7.62 7.13 0.93
N ILE A 222 8.28 8.09 1.57
CA ILE A 222 7.67 9.11 2.42
C ILE A 222 7.64 10.39 1.59
N CYS A 223 6.50 11.04 1.49
CA CYS A 223 6.38 12.36 0.89
C CYS A 223 6.03 13.42 1.94
N VAL A 224 6.50 14.62 1.69
CA VAL A 224 6.27 15.80 2.51
C VAL A 224 5.49 16.80 1.67
N HIS A 225 4.33 17.21 2.15
CA HIS A 225 3.49 18.23 1.52
C HIS A 225 3.66 19.58 2.19
N CYS A 226 3.41 20.64 1.44
CA CYS A 226 3.26 22.00 1.94
C CYS A 226 2.11 22.73 1.22
N ALA A 227 1.72 23.89 1.73
CA ALA A 227 0.84 24.77 1.01
C ALA A 227 1.55 25.26 -0.27
N SER A 228 0.84 25.30 -1.42
CA SER A 228 1.42 25.57 -2.74
C SER A 228 2.04 26.97 -2.84
N ASP A 229 1.50 27.94 -2.12
CA ASP A 229 2.00 29.33 -2.06
C ASP A 229 3.27 29.49 -1.18
N ARG A 230 3.66 28.44 -0.43
CA ARG A 230 4.84 28.47 0.45
C ARG A 230 6.03 27.65 -0.08
N ILE A 231 5.95 27.10 -1.28
CA ILE A 231 6.99 26.24 -1.83
C ILE A 231 8.36 26.93 -1.91
N ASP A 232 8.39 28.21 -2.30
CA ASP A 232 9.64 28.98 -2.41
C ASP A 232 10.22 29.29 -1.02
N GLU A 233 9.37 29.62 -0.05
CA GLU A 233 9.76 29.85 1.35
C GLU A 233 10.43 28.60 1.97
N LEU A 234 9.93 27.41 1.62
CA LEU A 234 10.37 26.13 2.13
C LEU A 234 11.46 25.46 1.29
N SER A 235 12.06 26.16 0.33
CA SER A 235 13.09 25.61 -0.57
C SER A 235 14.26 24.97 0.17
N LYS A 236 14.75 25.60 1.26
CA LYS A 236 15.82 25.03 2.10
C LYS A 236 15.42 23.72 2.78
N ILE A 237 14.15 23.56 3.14
CA ILE A 237 13.63 22.31 3.70
C ILE A 237 13.59 21.25 2.61
N ARG A 238 13.15 21.62 1.39
CA ARG A 238 13.20 20.76 0.23
C ARG A 238 14.63 20.24 -0.03
N ASP A 239 15.62 21.13 -0.05
CA ASP A 239 17.04 20.78 -0.31
C ASP A 239 17.59 19.77 0.71
N ILE A 240 17.08 19.78 1.96
CA ILE A 240 17.48 18.85 3.01
C ILE A 240 16.76 17.50 2.87
N LEU A 241 15.48 17.52 2.54
CA LEU A 241 14.61 16.34 2.60
C LEU A 241 14.52 15.59 1.29
N ASN A 242 14.70 16.26 0.15
CA ASN A 242 14.38 15.69 -1.14
C ASN A 242 15.47 14.75 -1.66
N HIS A 243 15.12 13.52 -1.88
CA HIS A 243 15.92 12.53 -2.59
C HIS A 243 15.50 12.49 -4.06
N GLU A 244 16.31 13.08 -4.93
CA GLU A 244 16.01 13.31 -6.34
C GLU A 244 15.59 12.03 -7.09
N GLN A 245 16.33 10.93 -6.89
CA GLN A 245 16.00 9.67 -7.57
C GLN A 245 14.63 9.13 -7.13
N THR A 246 14.27 9.26 -5.84
CA THR A 246 12.94 8.86 -5.35
C THR A 246 11.85 9.72 -5.98
N GLU A 247 12.05 11.03 -6.07
CA GLU A 247 11.11 11.96 -6.72
C GLU A 247 10.87 11.58 -8.18
N ILE A 248 11.93 11.30 -8.94
CA ILE A 248 11.84 10.87 -10.34
C ILE A 248 11.05 9.58 -10.45
N ASP A 249 11.41 8.55 -9.69
CA ASP A 249 10.77 7.24 -9.75
C ASP A 249 9.27 7.32 -9.39
N ILE A 250 8.93 8.06 -8.32
CA ILE A 250 7.53 8.23 -7.89
C ILE A 250 6.72 9.05 -8.90
N SER A 251 7.32 10.07 -9.51
CA SER A 251 6.66 10.86 -10.56
C SER A 251 6.30 9.98 -11.76
N ILE A 252 7.22 9.14 -12.20
CA ILE A 252 7.00 8.17 -13.28
C ILE A 252 5.85 7.21 -12.93
N GLU A 253 5.87 6.62 -11.72
CA GLU A 253 4.85 5.68 -11.28
C GLU A 253 3.45 6.31 -11.22
N LYS A 254 3.35 7.52 -10.68
CA LYS A 254 2.08 8.25 -10.56
C LYS A 254 1.56 8.74 -11.91
N ASP A 255 2.44 9.23 -12.78
CA ASP A 255 2.08 9.63 -14.13
C ASP A 255 1.53 8.45 -14.95
N LEU A 256 2.17 7.29 -14.85
CA LEU A 256 1.69 6.10 -15.52
C LEU A 256 0.35 5.64 -14.94
N LEU A 257 0.18 5.64 -13.61
CA LEU A 257 -1.10 5.34 -12.98
C LEU A 257 -2.21 6.29 -13.47
N LYS A 258 -1.92 7.59 -13.57
CA LYS A 258 -2.86 8.60 -14.09
C LYS A 258 -3.24 8.33 -15.54
N LYS A 259 -2.28 8.01 -16.40
CA LYS A 259 -2.51 7.68 -17.83
C LYS A 259 -3.36 6.44 -18.01
N LEU A 260 -3.24 5.46 -17.10
CA LEU A 260 -4.10 4.28 -17.05
C LEU A 260 -5.54 4.59 -16.60
N GLY A 261 -5.85 5.84 -16.27
CA GLY A 261 -7.14 6.23 -15.71
C GLY A 261 -7.37 5.70 -14.29
N GLY A 262 -6.27 5.31 -13.61
CA GLY A 262 -6.32 4.62 -12.33
C GLY A 262 -6.13 5.56 -11.14
N GLY A 263 -6.63 5.10 -10.00
CA GLY A 263 -6.39 5.64 -8.66
C GLY A 263 -6.02 4.51 -7.69
N CYS A 264 -6.06 4.76 -6.39
CA CYS A 264 -5.68 3.77 -5.36
C CYS A 264 -6.49 2.45 -5.41
N GLN A 265 -7.64 2.43 -6.11
CA GLN A 265 -8.49 1.23 -6.33
C GLN A 265 -8.19 0.50 -7.63
N PHE A 266 -7.22 0.95 -8.41
CA PHE A 266 -6.91 0.32 -9.68
C PHE A 266 -6.09 -0.96 -9.45
N PRO A 267 -6.39 -2.07 -10.16
CA PRO A 267 -5.74 -3.37 -9.94
C PRO A 267 -4.37 -3.45 -10.64
N VAL A 268 -3.48 -2.49 -10.34
CA VAL A 268 -2.18 -2.33 -11.01
C VAL A 268 -1.04 -2.27 -10.00
N GLY A 269 0.07 -2.89 -10.31
CA GLY A 269 1.36 -2.66 -9.71
C GLY A 269 2.29 -1.99 -10.71
N ILE A 270 2.97 -0.95 -10.29
CA ILE A 270 3.95 -0.20 -11.11
C ILE A 270 5.13 0.10 -10.22
N GLU A 271 6.32 -0.20 -10.72
CA GLU A 271 7.57 0.11 -10.05
C GLU A 271 8.54 0.74 -11.05
N SER A 272 9.06 1.90 -10.69
CA SER A 272 10.15 2.57 -11.39
C SER A 272 11.43 2.44 -10.58
N SER A 273 12.51 2.11 -11.24
CA SER A 273 13.85 2.09 -10.66
C SER A 273 14.88 2.46 -11.72
N MET A 274 15.63 3.53 -11.48
CA MET A 274 16.67 4.02 -12.41
C MET A 274 16.18 4.18 -13.86
N GLY A 275 14.96 4.73 -14.05
CA GLY A 275 14.36 4.98 -15.36
C GLY A 275 13.83 3.73 -16.08
N LYS A 276 13.82 2.58 -15.41
CA LYS A 276 13.16 1.38 -15.91
C LYS A 276 11.83 1.20 -15.17
N VAL A 277 10.77 1.01 -15.93
CA VAL A 277 9.43 0.76 -15.40
C VAL A 277 9.08 -0.69 -15.61
N SER A 278 8.58 -1.33 -14.57
CA SER A 278 7.93 -2.63 -14.64
C SER A 278 6.52 -2.52 -14.05
N GLY A 279 5.58 -3.25 -14.60
CA GLY A 279 4.23 -3.23 -14.09
C GLY A 279 3.42 -4.46 -14.49
N LEU A 280 2.42 -4.75 -13.67
CA LEU A 280 1.39 -5.74 -13.96
C LEU A 280 0.01 -5.14 -13.69
N ILE A 281 -0.94 -5.49 -14.54
CA ILE A 281 -2.32 -5.06 -14.42
C ILE A 281 -3.25 -6.27 -14.50
N ALA A 282 -4.24 -6.34 -13.61
CA ALA A 282 -5.36 -7.26 -13.73
C ALA A 282 -6.49 -6.62 -14.54
N PRO A 283 -7.39 -7.41 -15.16
CA PRO A 283 -8.59 -6.90 -15.79
C PRO A 283 -9.39 -6.00 -14.85
N GLN A 284 -10.00 -4.93 -15.36
CA GLN A 284 -10.80 -4.03 -14.50
C GLN A 284 -12.00 -4.76 -13.86
N ASN A 285 -12.58 -5.71 -14.59
CA ASN A 285 -13.67 -6.56 -14.12
C ASN A 285 -13.21 -7.87 -13.45
N TRP A 286 -11.98 -7.91 -12.91
CA TRP A 286 -11.41 -9.11 -12.28
C TRP A 286 -12.32 -9.72 -11.20
N ARG A 287 -13.09 -8.88 -10.49
CA ARG A 287 -14.00 -9.35 -9.43
C ARG A 287 -15.16 -10.17 -10.01
N GLU A 288 -15.73 -9.72 -11.13
CA GLU A 288 -16.80 -10.43 -11.84
C GLU A 288 -16.28 -11.75 -12.43
N ILE A 289 -15.06 -11.72 -12.99
CA ILE A 289 -14.41 -12.91 -13.51
C ILE A 289 -14.20 -13.92 -12.37
N PHE A 290 -13.62 -13.46 -11.25
CA PHE A 290 -13.43 -14.28 -10.06
C PHE A 290 -14.75 -14.82 -9.49
N ALA A 291 -15.77 -13.98 -9.32
CA ALA A 291 -17.08 -14.37 -8.80
C ALA A 291 -17.79 -15.41 -9.70
N SER A 292 -17.51 -15.38 -11.01
CA SER A 292 -18.02 -16.39 -11.96
C SER A 292 -17.22 -17.69 -11.98
N GLY A 293 -16.18 -17.82 -11.13
CA GLY A 293 -15.32 -19.00 -11.06
C GLY A 293 -14.38 -19.16 -12.26
N ARG A 294 -14.16 -18.09 -13.03
CA ARG A 294 -13.24 -18.07 -14.17
C ARG A 294 -11.84 -17.63 -13.74
N ASP A 295 -10.83 -18.07 -14.48
CA ASP A 295 -9.46 -17.61 -14.33
C ASP A 295 -9.23 -16.35 -15.17
N TYR A 296 -8.29 -15.50 -14.73
CA TYR A 296 -7.77 -14.40 -15.52
C TYR A 296 -6.24 -14.34 -15.40
N LYS A 297 -5.61 -13.61 -16.30
CA LYS A 297 -4.16 -13.42 -16.31
C LYS A 297 -3.82 -11.96 -16.04
N LEU A 298 -2.69 -11.75 -15.39
CA LEU A 298 -2.09 -10.43 -15.30
C LEU A 298 -1.43 -10.09 -16.64
N ARG A 299 -1.53 -8.84 -17.05
CA ARG A 299 -0.87 -8.30 -18.24
C ARG A 299 0.35 -7.51 -17.82
N GLU A 300 1.48 -7.75 -18.47
CA GLU A 300 2.72 -7.02 -18.23
C GLU A 300 2.66 -5.62 -18.83
N ILE A 301 3.23 -4.67 -18.10
CA ILE A 301 3.51 -3.31 -18.53
C ILE A 301 5.03 -3.18 -18.44
N THR A 302 5.73 -3.40 -19.56
CA THR A 302 7.18 -3.24 -19.62
C THR A 302 7.48 -2.12 -20.61
N GLU A 303 7.96 -0.98 -20.11
CA GLU A 303 8.36 0.12 -20.98
C GLU A 303 9.54 0.91 -20.43
N ASN A 304 10.40 1.35 -21.37
CA ASN A 304 11.26 2.49 -21.12
C ASN A 304 10.38 3.75 -21.10
N TYR A 305 10.61 4.64 -20.18
CA TYR A 305 9.80 5.84 -19.91
C TYR A 305 9.51 6.71 -21.16
N ASP A 306 10.36 6.68 -22.17
CA ASP A 306 10.21 7.43 -23.42
C ASP A 306 9.10 6.94 -24.35
N VAL A 307 8.47 5.79 -24.07
CA VAL A 307 7.42 5.24 -24.95
C VAL A 307 6.04 5.56 -24.40
N MET A 308 5.67 6.83 -24.49
CA MET A 308 4.41 7.38 -23.95
C MET A 308 3.18 7.21 -24.85
N ASN A 309 3.13 6.18 -25.70
CA ASN A 309 1.97 5.87 -26.54
C ASN A 309 1.33 4.53 -26.15
N LEU A 310 1.00 4.34 -24.87
CA LEU A 310 0.19 3.21 -24.44
C LEU A 310 -1.27 3.41 -24.89
N LYS A 311 -1.58 2.92 -26.08
CA LYS A 311 -2.96 2.55 -26.40
C LYS A 311 -3.26 1.23 -25.69
N PHE A 312 -3.97 1.30 -24.56
CA PHE A 312 -4.57 0.12 -23.95
C PHE A 312 -5.75 -0.26 -24.83
N ASP A 313 -5.56 -1.26 -25.67
CA ASP A 313 -6.69 -1.96 -26.25
C ASP A 313 -7.47 -2.60 -25.11
N THR A 314 -8.79 -2.50 -25.17
CA THR A 314 -9.69 -3.18 -24.24
C THR A 314 -9.23 -4.63 -24.07
N ILE A 315 -9.01 -5.04 -22.82
CA ILE A 315 -8.61 -6.41 -22.49
C ILE A 315 -9.74 -7.32 -22.94
N GLU A 316 -9.58 -8.01 -24.07
CA GLU A 316 -10.46 -9.09 -24.46
C GLU A 316 -10.21 -10.27 -23.52
N ASP A 317 -11.23 -10.65 -22.77
CA ASP A 317 -11.24 -11.85 -21.95
C ASP A 317 -10.98 -13.07 -22.84
N SER A 318 -9.84 -13.72 -22.68
CA SER A 318 -9.64 -15.03 -23.29
C SER A 318 -10.61 -16.02 -22.67
N PRO A 319 -11.46 -16.69 -23.47
CA PRO A 319 -12.39 -17.68 -22.95
C PRO A 319 -11.62 -18.92 -22.49
N ASN A 320 -11.35 -19.07 -21.21
CA ASN A 320 -10.67 -20.26 -20.73
C ASN A 320 -11.29 -20.80 -19.46
N ARG A 321 -11.75 -22.03 -19.60
CA ARG A 321 -12.09 -23.05 -18.60
C ARG A 321 -12.79 -22.54 -17.34
N ILE A 322 -14.10 -22.81 -17.31
CA ILE A 322 -14.89 -22.81 -16.07
C ILE A 322 -14.27 -23.89 -15.16
N LYS A 323 -13.47 -23.48 -14.20
CA LYS A 323 -13.24 -24.30 -13.00
C LYS A 323 -14.38 -24.02 -12.04
N SER A 324 -14.82 -25.04 -11.30
CA SER A 324 -15.76 -24.84 -10.20
C SER A 324 -15.09 -23.90 -9.18
N GLY A 325 -15.36 -22.59 -9.31
CA GLY A 325 -14.92 -21.61 -8.32
C GLY A 325 -15.50 -21.94 -6.95
N PRO A 326 -14.96 -21.37 -5.87
CA PRO A 326 -15.49 -21.59 -4.54
C PRO A 326 -16.98 -21.24 -4.57
N LYS A 327 -17.84 -22.23 -4.36
CA LYS A 327 -19.26 -21.98 -4.11
C LYS A 327 -19.29 -21.23 -2.78
N ILE A 328 -19.54 -19.93 -2.86
CA ILE A 328 -19.83 -19.12 -1.67
C ILE A 328 -21.20 -19.59 -1.21
N ILE A 329 -21.22 -20.62 -0.37
CA ILE A 329 -22.41 -21.02 0.34
C ILE A 329 -22.58 -20.01 1.45
N SER A 330 -23.50 -19.07 1.28
CA SER A 330 -23.86 -18.10 2.33
C SER A 330 -24.62 -18.83 3.44
N THR A 331 -23.92 -19.64 4.23
CA THR A 331 -24.46 -20.25 5.44
C THR A 331 -24.24 -19.36 6.67
N LEU A 332 -23.56 -18.23 6.53
CA LEU A 332 -23.32 -17.27 7.58
C LEU A 332 -24.12 -15.98 7.32
N ASN A 333 -25.31 -15.96 7.89
CA ASN A 333 -26.16 -14.77 8.05
C ASN A 333 -25.49 -13.76 9.00
N SER A 334 -24.30 -13.28 8.70
CA SER A 334 -23.73 -12.16 9.42
C SER A 334 -23.60 -10.97 8.49
N ASP A 335 -24.29 -9.89 8.81
CA ASP A 335 -24.21 -8.59 8.11
C ASP A 335 -22.76 -8.13 7.85
N ARG A 336 -21.81 -8.55 8.71
CA ARG A 336 -20.38 -8.30 8.54
C ARG A 336 -19.75 -9.02 7.35
N MET A 337 -20.15 -10.24 7.05
CA MET A 337 -19.61 -11.01 5.93
C MET A 337 -20.21 -10.55 4.62
N GLN A 338 -21.53 -10.27 4.60
CA GLN A 338 -22.21 -9.69 3.45
C GLN A 338 -21.61 -8.33 3.08
N ASN A 339 -21.35 -7.46 4.06
CA ASN A 339 -20.67 -6.19 3.86
C ASN A 339 -19.22 -6.35 3.36
N SER A 340 -18.51 -7.39 3.81
CA SER A 340 -17.15 -7.67 3.32
C SER A 340 -17.17 -8.16 1.88
N LEU A 341 -18.09 -9.03 1.50
CA LEU A 341 -18.21 -9.54 0.14
C LEU A 341 -18.69 -8.47 -0.83
N SER A 342 -19.66 -7.64 -0.45
CA SER A 342 -20.10 -6.50 -1.26
C SER A 342 -18.98 -5.47 -1.46
N ASN A 343 -18.15 -5.23 -0.45
CA ASN A 343 -17.01 -4.31 -0.53
C ASN A 343 -15.92 -4.78 -1.49
N ILE A 344 -15.82 -6.08 -1.78
CA ILE A 344 -14.89 -6.64 -2.77
C ILE A 344 -15.60 -6.94 -4.11
N GLY A 345 -16.86 -6.57 -4.23
CA GLY A 345 -17.65 -6.73 -5.46
C GLY A 345 -18.01 -8.18 -5.78
N ILE A 346 -18.03 -9.08 -4.78
CA ILE A 346 -18.53 -10.45 -4.93
C ILE A 346 -20.02 -10.43 -4.61
N PRO A 347 -20.92 -10.91 -5.50
CA PRO A 347 -22.34 -11.03 -5.22
C PRO A 347 -22.58 -11.98 -4.04
N VAL A 348 -23.48 -11.61 -3.14
CA VAL A 348 -23.89 -12.42 -1.98
C VAL A 348 -25.09 -13.28 -2.33
#